data_799f2872e4f01f787adc73274f5df303
#
_entry.id   799f2872e4f01f787adc73274f5df303
#
_cell.length_a   1.000
_cell.length_b   1.000
_cell.length_c   1.000
_cell.angle_alpha   90.00
_cell.angle_beta   90.00
_cell.angle_gamma   90.00
#
_symmetry.space_group_name_H-M   'P 1'
#
loop_
_entity.id
_entity.type
_entity.pdbx_description
1 polymer ?
#
loop_
_entity_poly.entity_id
_entity_poly.type
_entity_poly.pdbx_seq_one_letter_code
_entity_poly.pdbx_strand_id
1 'polypeptide(L)' 'MEPKFLRAEEVAQELSVSKPYAYKLIRQLNEELKGKGFITISGRINREYFNERLYGARKEN' A
#
# COMPACT_ATOMS: atom_id res chain seq x y z
N MET A 1 16.16 9.96 -0.23
CA MET A 1 15.72 8.88 0.63
C MET A 1 14.24 8.65 0.45
N GLU A 2 13.84 7.41 0.25
CA GLU A 2 12.45 7.09 0.01
C GLU A 2 11.70 6.84 1.30
N PRO A 3 10.47 7.32 1.40
CA PRO A 3 9.68 7.06 2.60
C PRO A 3 9.30 5.59 2.70
N LYS A 4 9.13 5.14 3.93
CA LYS A 4 8.71 3.77 4.16
C LYS A 4 7.22 3.57 3.92
N PHE A 5 6.47 4.67 3.97
CA PHE A 5 5.03 4.63 3.78
C PHE A 5 4.63 5.54 2.63
N LEU A 6 3.66 5.07 1.87
CA LEU A 6 3.09 5.84 0.77
C LEU A 6 1.79 6.48 1.22
N ARG A 7 1.56 7.69 0.75
CA ARG A 7 0.29 8.37 1.00
C ARG A 7 -0.72 7.99 -0.05
N ALA A 8 -2.00 8.26 0.26
CA ALA A 8 -3.06 7.95 -0.69
C ALA A 8 -2.85 8.63 -2.02
N GLU A 9 -2.35 9.88 -1.99
CA GLU A 9 -2.09 10.61 -3.24
C GLU A 9 -1.08 9.87 -4.11
N GLU A 10 -0.05 9.33 -3.48
CA GLU A 10 0.99 8.62 -4.21
C GLU A 10 0.46 7.32 -4.78
N VAL A 11 -0.35 6.61 -4.01
CA VAL A 11 -0.96 5.37 -4.47
C VAL A 11 -1.90 5.66 -5.64
N ALA A 12 -2.70 6.70 -5.50
CA ALA A 12 -3.64 7.08 -6.56
C ALA A 12 -2.90 7.37 -7.85
N GLN A 13 -1.80 8.08 -7.75
CA GLN A 13 -1.00 8.44 -8.90
C GLN A 13 -0.34 7.22 -9.54
N GLU A 14 0.20 6.37 -8.69
CA GLU A 14 0.88 5.16 -9.15
C GLU A 14 -0.05 4.24 -9.92
N LEU A 15 -1.29 4.13 -9.45
CA LEU A 15 -2.26 3.22 -10.05
C LEU A 15 -3.21 3.92 -11.03
N SER A 16 -3.11 5.23 -11.15
CA SER A 16 -3.99 6.03 -12.00
C SER A 16 -5.45 5.84 -11.60
N VAL A 17 -5.71 5.93 -10.30
CA VAL A 17 -7.07 5.80 -9.78
C VAL A 17 -7.40 7.03 -8.95
N SER A 18 -8.65 7.15 -8.55
CA SER A 18 -9.09 8.29 -7.75
C SER A 18 -8.56 8.15 -6.33
N LYS A 19 -8.50 9.30 -5.62
CA LYS A 19 -8.07 9.28 -4.23
C LYS A 19 -8.97 8.43 -3.34
N PRO A 20 -10.31 8.56 -3.46
CA PRO A 20 -11.18 7.71 -2.64
C PRO A 20 -10.90 6.23 -2.83
N TYR A 21 -10.64 5.83 -4.06
CA TYR A 21 -10.32 4.44 -4.33
C TYR A 21 -9.00 4.06 -3.69
N ALA A 22 -8.01 4.96 -3.75
CA ALA A 22 -6.72 4.72 -3.15
C ALA A 22 -6.84 4.54 -1.64
N TYR A 23 -7.65 5.38 -0.98
CA TYR A 23 -7.88 5.25 0.44
C TYR A 23 -8.52 3.91 0.79
N LYS A 24 -9.47 3.50 -0.02
CA LYS A 24 -10.13 2.22 0.19
C LYS A 24 -9.13 1.08 0.08
N LEU A 25 -8.28 1.14 -0.94
CA LEU A 25 -7.27 0.12 -1.16
C LEU A 25 -6.28 0.07 -0.01
N ILE A 26 -5.84 1.24 0.45
CA ILE A 26 -4.90 1.31 1.55
C ILE A 26 -5.50 0.69 2.81
N ARG A 27 -6.76 0.98 3.08
CA ARG A 27 -7.43 0.40 4.24
C ARG A 27 -7.43 -1.12 4.14
N GLN A 28 -7.73 -1.63 2.97
CA GLN A 28 -7.79 -3.06 2.74
C GLN A 28 -6.43 -3.71 2.98
N LEU A 29 -5.38 -3.11 2.45
CA LEU A 29 -4.03 -3.64 2.61
C LEU A 29 -3.58 -3.56 4.06
N ASN A 30 -3.95 -2.48 4.75
CA ASN A 30 -3.60 -2.34 6.15
C ASN A 30 -4.30 -3.37 7.02
N GLU A 31 -5.52 -3.76 6.66
CA GLU A 31 -6.20 -4.81 7.38
C GLU A 31 -5.43 -6.12 7.27
N GLU A 32 -4.89 -6.39 6.09
CA GLU A 32 -4.08 -7.57 5.89
C GLU A 32 -2.83 -7.53 6.75
N LEU A 33 -2.17 -6.37 6.78
CA LEU A 33 -0.95 -6.21 7.57
C LEU A 33 -1.23 -6.35 9.06
N LYS A 34 -2.33 -5.79 9.52
CA LYS A 34 -2.71 -5.93 10.92
C LYS A 34 -2.90 -7.38 11.30
N GLY A 35 -3.53 -8.13 10.42
CA GLY A 35 -3.74 -9.54 10.65
C GLY A 35 -2.45 -10.32 10.76
N LYS A 36 -1.39 -9.79 10.16
CA LYS A 36 -0.07 -10.41 10.21
C LYS A 36 0.77 -9.89 11.36
N GLY A 37 0.24 -8.96 12.15
CA GLY A 37 0.94 -8.45 13.30
C GLY A 37 1.82 -7.24 13.04
N PHE A 38 1.65 -6.61 11.91
CA PHE A 38 2.46 -5.44 11.56
C PHE A 38 1.81 -4.15 12.01
N ILE A 39 2.64 -3.15 12.22
CA ILE A 39 2.16 -1.82 12.58
C ILE A 39 1.65 -1.13 11.30
N THR A 40 0.47 -0.53 11.41
CA THR A 40 -0.11 0.17 10.26
C THR A 40 -0.40 1.62 10.65
N ILE A 41 -0.46 2.47 9.64
CA ILE A 41 -0.78 3.88 9.83
C ILE A 41 -1.98 4.22 8.96
N SER A 42 -2.99 4.80 9.57
CA SER A 42 -4.21 5.15 8.86
C SER A 42 -3.91 6.08 7.69
N GLY A 43 -4.45 5.75 6.53
CA GLY A 43 -4.26 6.57 5.35
C GLY A 43 -2.92 6.41 4.66
N ARG A 44 -2.10 5.50 5.14
CA ARG A 44 -0.79 5.24 4.55
C ARG A 44 -0.56 3.75 4.46
N ILE A 45 0.29 3.37 3.51
CA ILE A 45 0.56 1.96 3.30
C ILE A 45 2.07 1.74 3.22
N ASN A 46 2.53 0.65 3.80
CA ASN A 46 3.93 0.26 3.73
C ASN A 46 4.33 0.12 2.28
N ARG A 47 5.42 0.80 1.90
CA ARG A 47 5.86 0.81 0.51
C ARG A 47 6.21 -0.58 0.01
N GLU A 48 6.93 -1.34 0.81
CA GLU A 48 7.33 -2.68 0.40
C GLU A 48 6.14 -3.60 0.22
N TYR A 49 5.20 -3.53 1.14
CA TYR A 49 4.02 -4.36 1.05
C TYR A 49 3.16 -3.98 -0.16
N PHE A 50 3.04 -2.66 -0.40
CA PHE A 50 2.30 -2.20 -1.56
C PHE A 50 2.91 -2.73 -2.85
N ASN A 51 4.24 -2.64 -2.96
CA ASN A 51 4.93 -3.12 -4.15
C ASN A 51 4.77 -4.62 -4.30
N GLU A 52 4.87 -5.33 -3.20
CA GLU A 52 4.73 -6.77 -3.20
C GLU A 52 3.36 -7.20 -3.70
N ARG A 53 2.32 -6.53 -3.21
CA ARG A 53 0.97 -6.86 -3.63
C ARG A 53 0.67 -6.41 -5.05
N LEU A 54 1.33 -5.34 -5.48
CA LEU A 54 1.12 -4.81 -6.83
C LEU A 54 1.82 -5.66 -7.88
N TYR A 55 3.07 -6.01 -7.63
CA TYR A 55 3.88 -6.72 -8.62
C TYR A 55 4.01 -8.21 -8.35
N GLY A 56 3.52 -8.65 -7.25
CA GLY A 56 3.69 -10.04 -6.86
C GLY A 56 4.97 -10.20 -6.05
N ALA A 57 5.05 -11.27 -5.36
CA ALA A 57 6.26 -11.56 -4.58
C ALA A 57 7.35 -12.10 -5.52
N ARG A 58 7.25 -11.97 -5.98
CA ARG A 58 8.05 -12.55 -6.68
C ARG A 58 8.67 -12.57 -7.56
N LYS A 59 8.69 -12.55 -7.87
CA LYS A 59 9.24 -12.60 -8.64
C LYS A 59 9.72 -12.99 -9.39
N GLU A 60 9.64 -13.27 -9.63
CA GLU A 60 10.16 -13.71 -10.33
C GLU A 60 10.49 -14.01 -10.83
N ASN A 61 10.49 -14.16 -10.91
CA ASN A 61 10.92 -14.48 -11.41
C ASN A 61 11.25 -14.59 -11.54
#